data_48954e1b900773e922a4433897e4b54b
#
_entry.id   48954e1b900773e922a4433897e4b54b
#
_cell.length_a   1.000
_cell.length_b   1.000
_cell.length_c   1.000
_cell.angle_alpha   90.00
_cell.angle_beta   90.00
_cell.angle_gamma   90.00
#
_symmetry.space_group_name_H-M   'P 1'
#
loop_
_entity.id
_entity.type
_entity.pdbx_description
1 polymer ?
#
loop_
_entity_poly.entity_id
_entity_poly.type
_entity_poly.pdbx_seq_one_letter_code
_entity_poly.pdbx_strand_id
1 'polypeptide(L)'
;AMKKLCPQFHLSLQSGCTATLRRMRRVYTAEQYAQVVDQIRAAYGARPVSFTTDCICGFPGETAEDFDESCEFLKKIGFLKVHVFPYSRRSGTPAYDFPEQVHEREKQERSRVMNGIAEEVRREVLAAHVGTEDDVLLETPLSGTLFTGYTRLYIPVVVSAPGHVSGEIVHVRLGEYDGERVRAALC
;
A
#
# COMPACT_ATOMS: atom_id res chain seq x y z
N ALA A 1 -7.63 -18.93 12.95
CA ALA A 1 -6.85 -18.20 11.95
C ALA A 1 -5.92 -19.17 11.23
N MET A 2 -5.83 -19.09 9.91
CA MET A 2 -4.94 -19.94 9.11
C MET A 2 -3.48 -19.59 9.44
N LYS A 3 -2.72 -20.54 10.01
CA LYS A 3 -1.32 -20.30 10.43
C LYS A 3 -0.36 -20.00 9.27
N LYS A 4 -0.71 -20.44 8.05
CA LYS A 4 0.11 -20.28 6.84
C LYS A 4 -0.20 -19.02 6.01
N LEU A 5 -1.24 -18.26 6.38
CA LEU A 5 -1.59 -17.01 5.68
C LEU A 5 -0.80 -15.87 6.30
N CYS A 6 0.00 -15.20 5.48
CA CYS A 6 0.64 -13.95 5.87
C CYS A 6 -0.42 -12.87 6.15
N PRO A 7 -0.27 -12.06 7.20
CA PRO A 7 -1.24 -11.03 7.56
C PRO A 7 -1.07 -9.77 6.68
N GLN A 8 -1.08 -9.95 5.37
CA GLN A 8 -0.96 -8.92 4.36
C GLN A 8 -2.05 -9.13 3.30
N PHE A 9 -2.75 -8.04 2.96
CA PHE A 9 -3.83 -8.07 1.99
C PHE A 9 -3.67 -6.96 0.97
N HIS A 10 -3.69 -7.32 -0.31
CA HIS A 10 -3.85 -6.36 -1.38
C HIS A 10 -5.34 -6.26 -1.72
N LEU A 11 -5.94 -5.11 -1.40
CA LEU A 11 -7.36 -4.84 -1.66
C LEU A 11 -7.45 -3.63 -2.60
N SER A 12 -7.84 -3.85 -3.86
CA SER A 12 -7.91 -2.77 -4.86
C SER A 12 -9.04 -1.79 -4.53
N LEU A 13 -8.69 -0.58 -4.04
CA LEU A 13 -9.61 0.49 -3.67
C LEU A 13 -10.12 1.25 -4.90
N GLN A 14 -9.21 1.60 -5.81
CA GLN A 14 -9.38 2.41 -7.01
C GLN A 14 -9.61 3.91 -6.76
N SER A 15 -10.43 4.31 -5.78
CA SER A 15 -10.62 5.68 -5.31
C SER A 15 -11.16 5.67 -3.88
N GLY A 16 -10.72 6.60 -3.06
CA GLY A 16 -11.27 6.82 -1.71
C GLY A 16 -12.57 7.63 -1.70
N CYS A 17 -13.00 8.18 -2.85
CA CYS A 17 -14.24 8.92 -3.00
C CYS A 17 -15.35 8.04 -3.59
N THR A 18 -16.47 7.92 -2.88
CA THR A 18 -17.62 7.10 -3.32
C THR A 18 -18.25 7.62 -4.62
N ALA A 19 -18.25 8.94 -4.88
CA ALA A 19 -18.76 9.50 -6.14
C ALA A 19 -17.90 9.05 -7.33
N THR A 20 -16.60 9.07 -7.19
CA THR A 20 -15.66 8.58 -8.22
C THR A 20 -15.77 7.06 -8.41
N LEU A 21 -15.92 6.27 -7.35
CA LEU A 21 -16.16 4.82 -7.44
C LEU A 21 -17.42 4.50 -8.26
N ARG A 22 -18.51 5.26 -8.06
CA ARG A 22 -19.73 5.11 -8.84
C ARG A 22 -19.52 5.41 -10.32
N ARG A 23 -18.76 6.47 -10.66
CA ARG A 23 -18.38 6.78 -12.06
C ARG A 23 -17.54 5.65 -12.68
N MET A 24 -16.67 5.01 -11.87
CA MET A 24 -15.90 3.82 -12.27
C MET A 24 -16.76 2.55 -12.35
N ARG A 25 -18.06 2.64 -12.04
CA ARG A 25 -19.00 1.50 -11.98
C ARG A 25 -18.57 0.43 -10.97
N ARG A 26 -17.95 0.85 -9.86
CA ARG A 26 -17.65 -0.03 -8.73
C ARG A 26 -18.94 -0.29 -7.94
N VAL A 27 -19.08 -1.53 -7.46
CA VAL A 27 -20.28 -2.00 -6.72
C VAL A 27 -20.18 -1.76 -5.22
N TYR A 28 -19.10 -1.17 -4.73
CA TYR A 28 -18.84 -0.85 -3.33
C TYR A 28 -18.62 0.66 -3.15
N THR A 29 -18.77 1.12 -1.92
CA THR A 29 -18.44 2.49 -1.49
C THR A 29 -17.14 2.51 -0.69
N ALA A 30 -16.58 3.71 -0.47
CA ALA A 30 -15.41 3.89 0.38
C ALA A 30 -15.67 3.40 1.82
N GLU A 31 -16.87 3.65 2.35
CA GLU A 31 -17.28 3.20 3.68
C GLU A 31 -17.34 1.66 3.77
N GLN A 32 -17.90 0.99 2.76
CA GLN A 32 -17.93 -0.47 2.70
C GLN A 32 -16.52 -1.05 2.63
N TYR A 33 -15.63 -0.41 1.88
CA TYR A 33 -14.23 -0.81 1.85
C TYR A 33 -13.56 -0.67 3.24
N ALA A 34 -13.77 0.45 3.93
CA ALA A 34 -13.27 0.65 5.29
C ALA A 34 -13.80 -0.41 6.26
N GLN A 35 -15.09 -0.75 6.18
CA GLN A 35 -15.69 -1.82 6.99
C GLN A 35 -15.01 -3.17 6.76
N VAL A 36 -14.66 -3.52 5.51
CA VAL A 36 -13.91 -4.76 5.22
C VAL A 36 -12.53 -4.74 5.87
N VAL A 37 -11.82 -3.62 5.79
CA VAL A 37 -10.52 -3.44 6.46
C VAL A 37 -10.66 -3.63 7.98
N ASP A 38 -11.66 -3.02 8.60
CA ASP A 38 -11.91 -3.13 10.03
C ASP A 38 -12.29 -4.57 10.44
N GLN A 39 -13.09 -5.27 9.65
CA GLN A 39 -13.40 -6.69 9.86
C GLN A 39 -12.15 -7.57 9.81
N ILE A 40 -11.26 -7.33 8.85
CA ILE A 40 -9.99 -8.05 8.76
C ILE A 40 -9.13 -7.75 9.99
N ARG A 41 -8.97 -6.49 10.39
CA ARG A 41 -8.24 -6.11 11.60
C ARG A 41 -8.81 -6.78 12.84
N ALA A 42 -10.12 -6.76 13.00
CA ALA A 42 -10.81 -7.42 14.12
C ALA A 42 -10.58 -8.94 14.15
N ALA A 43 -10.59 -9.60 12.98
CA ALA A 43 -10.32 -11.03 12.88
C ALA A 43 -8.89 -11.43 13.26
N TYR A 44 -7.92 -10.51 13.11
CA TYR A 44 -6.55 -10.72 13.55
C TYR A 44 -6.31 -10.30 15.01
N GLY A 45 -7.20 -9.50 15.60
CA GLY A 45 -7.11 -9.05 17.00
C GLY A 45 -5.86 -8.20 17.26
N ALA A 46 -5.05 -8.62 18.22
CA ALA A 46 -3.80 -7.89 18.56
C ALA A 46 -2.64 -8.14 17.56
N ARG A 47 -2.81 -9.06 16.60
CA ARG A 47 -1.77 -9.31 15.60
C ARG A 47 -1.80 -8.24 14.52
N PRO A 48 -0.66 -7.65 14.15
CA PRO A 48 -0.61 -6.65 13.10
C PRO A 48 -1.06 -7.24 11.74
N VAL A 49 -1.69 -6.39 10.95
CA VAL A 49 -2.13 -6.68 9.57
C VAL A 49 -1.76 -5.50 8.70
N SER A 50 -1.18 -5.73 7.55
CA SER A 50 -0.87 -4.70 6.57
C SER A 50 -1.80 -4.75 5.36
N PHE A 51 -2.00 -3.58 4.75
CA PHE A 51 -2.81 -3.42 3.55
C PHE A 51 -2.02 -2.68 2.48
N THR A 52 -2.16 -3.16 1.24
CA THR A 52 -1.70 -2.46 0.05
C THR A 52 -2.86 -2.28 -0.90
N THR A 53 -2.80 -1.27 -1.77
CA THR A 53 -3.89 -0.97 -2.69
C THR A 53 -3.42 -0.32 -3.98
N ASP A 54 -4.33 -0.30 -4.97
CA ASP A 54 -4.23 0.52 -6.18
C ASP A 54 -5.20 1.69 -6.07
N CYS A 55 -4.77 2.89 -6.52
CA CYS A 55 -5.59 4.09 -6.57
C CYS A 55 -5.40 4.79 -7.91
N ILE A 56 -6.50 5.20 -8.54
CA ILE A 56 -6.50 5.96 -9.79
C ILE A 56 -6.90 7.40 -9.47
N CYS A 57 -6.11 8.38 -9.90
CA CYS A 57 -6.43 9.79 -9.82
C CYS A 57 -6.70 10.40 -11.20
N GLY A 58 -7.52 11.45 -11.26
CA GLY A 58 -7.88 12.13 -12.50
C GLY A 58 -8.81 11.32 -13.39
N PHE A 59 -9.69 10.49 -12.81
CA PHE A 59 -10.75 9.81 -13.55
C PHE A 59 -11.74 10.86 -14.11
N PRO A 60 -12.37 10.64 -15.30
CA PRO A 60 -13.33 11.59 -15.85
C PRO A 60 -14.40 12.01 -14.84
N GLY A 61 -14.59 13.32 -14.67
CA GLY A 61 -15.52 13.92 -13.73
C GLY A 61 -15.05 13.93 -12.26
N GLU A 62 -13.82 13.53 -11.96
CA GLU A 62 -13.24 13.69 -10.61
C GLU A 62 -12.99 15.17 -10.33
N THR A 63 -13.69 15.74 -9.33
CA THR A 63 -13.47 17.11 -8.88
C THR A 63 -12.26 17.23 -7.96
N ALA A 64 -11.89 18.46 -7.58
CA ALA A 64 -10.83 18.68 -6.57
C ALA A 64 -11.25 18.09 -5.21
N GLU A 65 -12.52 18.28 -4.83
CA GLU A 65 -13.09 17.75 -3.58
C GLU A 65 -13.12 16.22 -3.57
N ASP A 66 -13.47 15.56 -4.69
CA ASP A 66 -13.42 14.10 -4.83
C ASP A 66 -11.98 13.58 -4.65
N PHE A 67 -11.01 14.30 -5.19
CA PHE A 67 -9.60 13.98 -5.06
C PHE A 67 -9.11 14.13 -3.61
N ASP A 68 -9.48 15.23 -2.95
CA ASP A 68 -9.13 15.49 -1.56
C ASP A 68 -9.75 14.42 -0.63
N GLU A 69 -11.03 14.06 -0.86
CA GLU A 69 -11.69 12.96 -0.14
C GLU A 69 -10.90 11.64 -0.30
N SER A 70 -10.43 11.34 -1.52
CA SER A 70 -9.61 10.15 -1.76
C SER A 70 -8.29 10.20 -1.01
N CYS A 71 -7.63 11.35 -0.94
CA CYS A 71 -6.39 11.53 -0.19
C CYS A 71 -6.58 11.33 1.32
N GLU A 72 -7.64 11.92 1.90
CA GLU A 72 -7.96 11.74 3.32
C GLU A 72 -8.32 10.28 3.63
N PHE A 73 -8.98 9.59 2.70
CA PHE A 73 -9.28 8.17 2.87
C PHE A 73 -8.01 7.31 2.93
N LEU A 74 -6.97 7.62 2.14
CA LEU A 74 -5.69 6.91 2.22
C LEU A 74 -5.06 7.04 3.61
N LYS A 75 -5.06 8.25 4.18
CA LYS A 75 -4.58 8.51 5.55
C LYS A 75 -5.38 7.73 6.58
N LYS A 76 -6.70 7.76 6.48
CA LYS A 76 -7.62 7.05 7.39
C LYS A 76 -7.36 5.55 7.44
N ILE A 77 -7.13 4.92 6.30
CA ILE A 77 -6.91 3.46 6.24
C ILE A 77 -5.50 3.08 6.72
N GLY A 78 -4.48 3.87 6.44
CA GLY A 78 -3.11 3.54 6.82
C GLY A 78 -2.54 2.39 5.97
N PHE A 79 -2.37 2.62 4.68
CA PHE A 79 -1.81 1.63 3.78
C PHE A 79 -0.28 1.53 3.91
N LEU A 80 0.25 0.32 3.94
CA LEU A 80 1.69 0.08 3.82
C LEU A 80 2.21 0.52 2.44
N LYS A 81 1.40 0.35 1.39
CA LYS A 81 1.75 0.78 0.03
C LYS A 81 0.49 1.09 -0.79
N VAL A 82 0.53 2.22 -1.47
CA VAL A 82 -0.46 2.59 -2.47
C VAL A 82 0.23 2.67 -3.82
N HIS A 83 -0.28 1.96 -4.81
CA HIS A 83 0.11 2.14 -6.20
C HIS A 83 -0.80 3.19 -6.83
N VAL A 84 -0.26 4.36 -7.09
CA VAL A 84 -0.98 5.49 -7.66
C VAL A 84 -0.85 5.50 -9.17
N PHE A 85 -1.97 5.53 -9.87
CA PHE A 85 -2.03 5.58 -11.32
C PHE A 85 -2.80 6.84 -11.78
N PRO A 86 -2.18 7.74 -12.54
CA PRO A 86 -2.97 8.73 -13.27
C PRO A 86 -3.86 8.01 -14.28
N TYR A 87 -5.14 8.43 -14.37
CA TYR A 87 -6.07 7.81 -15.31
C TYR A 87 -5.55 7.88 -16.74
N SER A 88 -5.45 6.73 -17.38
CA SER A 88 -5.07 6.59 -18.79
C SER A 88 -6.29 6.23 -19.63
N ARG A 89 -6.60 7.10 -20.58
CA ARG A 89 -7.71 6.92 -21.53
C ARG A 89 -7.43 5.73 -22.45
N ARG A 90 -8.28 4.70 -22.39
CA ARG A 90 -8.10 3.46 -23.17
C ARG A 90 -9.26 3.25 -24.12
N SER A 91 -8.98 3.15 -25.41
CA SER A 91 -9.94 2.83 -26.45
C SER A 91 -10.67 1.52 -26.12
N GLY A 92 -11.98 1.47 -26.43
CA GLY A 92 -12.82 0.31 -26.15
C GLY A 92 -13.35 0.21 -24.71
N THR A 93 -13.02 1.17 -23.83
CA THR A 93 -13.63 1.27 -22.49
C THR A 93 -14.69 2.36 -22.44
N PRO A 94 -15.80 2.20 -21.67
CA PRO A 94 -16.82 3.25 -21.56
C PRO A 94 -16.26 4.60 -21.11
N ALA A 95 -15.28 4.60 -20.22
CA ALA A 95 -14.66 5.83 -19.71
C ALA A 95 -13.85 6.61 -20.76
N TYR A 96 -13.53 5.98 -21.89
CA TYR A 96 -12.89 6.65 -23.02
C TYR A 96 -13.74 7.81 -23.55
N ASP A 97 -15.06 7.64 -23.63
CA ASP A 97 -16.00 8.59 -24.18
C ASP A 97 -16.71 9.44 -23.10
N PHE A 98 -16.35 9.26 -21.83
CA PHE A 98 -16.95 10.08 -20.77
C PHE A 98 -16.60 11.56 -20.98
N PRO A 99 -17.57 12.46 -20.75
CA PRO A 99 -17.31 13.90 -20.68
C PRO A 99 -16.38 14.23 -19.48
N GLU A 100 -15.98 15.47 -19.39
CA GLU A 100 -15.21 15.99 -18.24
C GLU A 100 -13.88 15.25 -18.01
N GLN A 101 -13.18 14.93 -19.11
CA GLN A 101 -11.83 14.39 -19.03
C GLN A 101 -10.89 15.36 -18.29
N VAL A 102 -10.27 14.90 -17.24
CA VAL A 102 -9.28 15.70 -16.49
C VAL A 102 -8.06 15.94 -17.38
N HIS A 103 -7.57 17.19 -17.38
CA HIS A 103 -6.41 17.56 -18.20
C HIS A 103 -5.15 16.83 -17.76
N GLU A 104 -4.28 16.45 -18.69
CA GLU A 104 -3.10 15.63 -18.39
C GLU A 104 -2.18 16.24 -17.32
N ARG A 105 -1.96 17.56 -17.40
CA ARG A 105 -1.17 18.29 -16.38
C ARG A 105 -1.76 18.13 -14.97
N GLU A 106 -3.07 18.20 -14.86
CA GLU A 106 -3.77 18.05 -13.57
C GLU A 106 -3.68 16.61 -13.05
N LYS A 107 -3.82 15.61 -13.92
CA LYS A 107 -3.60 14.20 -13.54
C LYS A 107 -2.21 13.96 -12.99
N GLN A 108 -1.19 14.53 -13.62
CA GLN A 108 0.19 14.41 -13.16
C GLN A 108 0.39 15.10 -11.80
N GLU A 109 -0.20 16.28 -11.60
CA GLU A 109 -0.12 16.96 -10.30
C GLU A 109 -0.85 16.17 -9.21
N ARG A 110 -2.06 15.68 -9.46
CA ARG A 110 -2.80 14.82 -8.54
C ARG A 110 -1.99 13.55 -8.20
N SER A 111 -1.39 12.93 -9.20
CA SER A 111 -0.54 11.74 -9.00
C SER A 111 0.66 12.07 -8.09
N ARG A 112 1.32 13.23 -8.31
CA ARG A 112 2.43 13.68 -7.47
C ARG A 112 2.00 13.90 -6.02
N VAL A 113 0.89 14.59 -5.80
CA VAL A 113 0.33 14.86 -4.46
C VAL A 113 -0.05 13.56 -3.75
N MET A 114 -0.80 12.68 -4.42
CA MET A 114 -1.26 11.41 -3.85
C MET A 114 -0.08 10.46 -3.52
N ASN A 115 0.97 10.43 -4.34
CA ASN A 115 2.19 9.67 -4.03
C ASN A 115 2.92 10.23 -2.80
N GLY A 116 2.95 11.56 -2.62
CA GLY A 116 3.49 12.19 -1.42
C GLY A 116 2.75 11.75 -0.16
N ILE A 117 1.42 11.81 -0.19
CA ILE A 117 0.56 11.35 0.91
C ILE A 117 0.74 9.85 1.17
N ALA A 118 0.79 9.04 0.12
CA ALA A 118 1.02 7.60 0.26
C ALA A 118 2.36 7.28 0.94
N GLU A 119 3.40 8.04 0.65
CA GLU A 119 4.70 7.86 1.29
C GLU A 119 4.71 8.36 2.75
N GLU A 120 4.01 9.43 3.08
CA GLU A 120 3.82 9.89 4.47
C GLU A 120 3.11 8.80 5.30
N VAL A 121 1.98 8.30 4.81
CA VAL A 121 1.23 7.21 5.44
C VAL A 121 2.09 5.96 5.62
N ARG A 122 2.87 5.60 4.60
CA ARG A 122 3.80 4.48 4.67
C ARG A 122 4.81 4.64 5.78
N ARG A 123 5.42 5.83 5.93
CA ARG A 123 6.39 6.12 6.99
C ARG A 123 5.78 5.95 8.38
N GLU A 124 4.55 6.44 8.58
CA GLU A 124 3.83 6.27 9.84
C GLU A 124 3.57 4.80 10.15
N VAL A 125 3.10 4.04 9.17
CA VAL A 125 2.88 2.58 9.30
C VAL A 125 4.18 1.87 9.64
N LEU A 126 5.29 2.17 8.97
CA LEU A 126 6.58 1.54 9.22
C LEU A 126 7.15 1.94 10.58
N ALA A 127 6.99 3.21 10.99
CA ALA A 127 7.44 3.68 12.31
C ALA A 127 6.78 2.93 13.46
N ALA A 128 5.49 2.54 13.30
CA ALA A 128 4.79 1.74 14.30
C ALA A 128 5.34 0.31 14.46
N HIS A 129 6.19 -0.16 13.55
CA HIS A 129 6.80 -1.49 13.60
C HIS A 129 8.25 -1.48 14.09
N VAL A 130 8.83 -0.31 14.35
CA VAL A 130 10.20 -0.22 14.88
C VAL A 130 10.30 -0.93 16.24
N GLY A 131 11.30 -1.79 16.38
CA GLY A 131 11.53 -2.60 17.60
C GLY A 131 10.69 -3.88 17.69
N THR A 132 9.73 -4.09 16.78
CA THR A 132 8.98 -5.36 16.73
C THR A 132 9.76 -6.47 16.04
N GLU A 133 9.36 -7.71 16.26
CA GLU A 133 9.99 -8.89 15.67
C GLU A 133 9.05 -9.53 14.64
N ASP A 134 9.62 -10.02 13.54
CA ASP A 134 8.89 -10.76 12.50
C ASP A 134 9.85 -11.71 11.76
N ASP A 135 9.27 -12.65 11.01
CA ASP A 135 9.98 -13.54 10.13
C ASP A 135 10.19 -12.88 8.76
N VAL A 136 11.39 -12.98 8.22
CA VAL A 136 11.79 -12.42 6.92
C VAL A 136 12.20 -13.52 5.98
N LEU A 137 11.61 -13.55 4.80
CA LEU A 137 12.11 -14.33 3.67
C LEU A 137 13.28 -13.57 3.04
N LEU A 138 14.47 -14.18 3.07
CA LEU A 138 15.65 -13.66 2.36
C LEU A 138 15.50 -13.88 0.86
N GLU A 139 15.51 -12.81 0.07
CA GLU A 139 15.31 -12.92 -1.39
C GLU A 139 16.61 -12.70 -2.16
N THR A 140 17.11 -11.49 -2.17
CA THR A 140 18.24 -11.10 -3.03
C THR A 140 19.46 -10.75 -2.20
N PRO A 141 20.61 -11.40 -2.40
CA PRO A 141 21.85 -10.96 -1.81
C PRO A 141 22.28 -9.62 -2.45
N LEU A 142 22.67 -8.65 -1.61
CA LEU A 142 23.17 -7.34 -2.05
C LEU A 142 24.70 -7.33 -2.12
N SER A 143 25.36 -7.52 -0.97
CA SER A 143 26.83 -7.58 -0.88
C SER A 143 27.24 -8.27 0.44
N GLY A 144 28.27 -9.09 0.38
CA GLY A 144 28.76 -9.81 1.56
C GLY A 144 27.66 -10.65 2.23
N THR A 145 27.28 -10.29 3.45
CA THR A 145 26.25 -10.98 4.22
C THR A 145 24.89 -10.28 4.17
N LEU A 146 24.75 -9.18 3.41
CA LEU A 146 23.53 -8.40 3.32
C LEU A 146 22.53 -9.01 2.33
N PHE A 147 21.30 -9.14 2.75
CA PHE A 147 20.17 -9.58 1.93
C PHE A 147 19.04 -8.55 1.98
N THR A 148 18.29 -8.46 0.88
CA THR A 148 16.93 -7.90 0.89
C THR A 148 15.93 -9.01 1.08
N GLY A 149 14.76 -8.64 1.61
CA GLY A 149 13.64 -9.55 1.77
C GLY A 149 12.40 -8.84 2.21
N TYR A 150 11.38 -9.61 2.54
CA TYR A 150 10.11 -9.11 3.04
C TYR A 150 9.70 -9.85 4.30
N THR A 151 9.11 -9.10 5.23
CA THR A 151 8.44 -9.69 6.38
C THR A 151 7.11 -10.33 5.97
N ARG A 152 6.46 -11.03 6.92
CA ARG A 152 5.09 -11.55 6.72
C ARG A 152 4.05 -10.46 6.51
N LEU A 153 4.33 -9.23 6.93
CA LEU A 153 3.52 -8.03 6.68
C LEU A 153 3.84 -7.35 5.34
N TYR A 154 4.74 -7.93 4.53
CA TYR A 154 5.22 -7.35 3.28
C TYR A 154 6.03 -6.04 3.48
N ILE A 155 6.64 -5.89 4.65
CA ILE A 155 7.58 -4.79 4.91
C ILE A 155 8.91 -5.13 4.24
N PRO A 156 9.42 -4.27 3.33
CA PRO A 156 10.72 -4.49 2.71
C PRO A 156 11.84 -4.25 3.71
N VAL A 157 12.76 -5.19 3.81
CA VAL A 157 13.86 -5.11 4.76
C VAL A 157 15.22 -5.29 4.09
N VAL A 158 16.26 -4.78 4.76
CA VAL A 158 17.64 -5.15 4.54
C VAL A 158 18.21 -5.69 5.85
N VAL A 159 18.84 -6.86 5.80
CA VAL A 159 19.36 -7.56 6.97
C VAL A 159 20.72 -8.18 6.68
N SER A 160 21.61 -8.11 7.66
CA SER A 160 22.89 -8.89 7.62
C SER A 160 22.62 -10.28 8.20
N ALA A 161 22.75 -11.30 7.36
CA ALA A 161 22.46 -12.69 7.69
C ALA A 161 23.65 -13.60 7.29
N PRO A 162 24.78 -13.56 8.04
CA PRO A 162 25.96 -14.36 7.73
C PRO A 162 25.65 -15.85 7.85
N GLY A 163 26.10 -16.63 6.87
CA GLY A 163 25.88 -18.08 6.83
C GLY A 163 24.52 -18.50 6.27
N HIS A 164 23.62 -17.55 5.95
CA HIS A 164 22.33 -17.83 5.33
C HIS A 164 22.37 -17.66 3.81
N VAL A 165 21.36 -18.20 3.14
CA VAL A 165 21.19 -18.14 1.67
C VAL A 165 19.78 -17.67 1.29
N SER A 166 19.63 -17.22 0.03
CA SER A 166 18.32 -16.84 -0.52
C SER A 166 17.31 -17.99 -0.41
N GLY A 167 16.07 -17.66 -0.08
CA GLY A 167 14.98 -18.61 0.13
C GLY A 167 14.81 -19.06 1.59
N GLU A 168 15.76 -18.72 2.47
CA GLU A 168 15.62 -19.01 3.90
C GLU A 168 14.75 -17.96 4.61
N ILE A 169 14.09 -18.42 5.67
CA ILE A 169 13.33 -17.54 6.57
C ILE A 169 14.16 -17.36 7.83
N VAL A 170 14.39 -16.10 8.21
CA VAL A 170 15.12 -15.70 9.41
C VAL A 170 14.24 -14.87 10.32
N HIS A 171 14.44 -14.99 11.64
CA HIS A 171 13.74 -14.18 12.63
C HIS A 171 14.54 -12.91 12.91
N VAL A 172 13.89 -11.75 12.82
CA VAL A 172 14.57 -10.45 12.91
C VAL A 172 13.80 -9.47 13.79
N ARG A 173 14.54 -8.50 14.32
CA ARG A 173 13.98 -7.29 14.92
C ARG A 173 14.06 -6.15 13.93
N LEU A 174 12.94 -5.46 13.70
CA LEU A 174 12.81 -4.34 12.78
C LEU A 174 13.38 -3.07 13.40
N GLY A 175 14.20 -2.36 12.64
CA GLY A 175 14.77 -1.06 12.99
C GLY A 175 14.09 0.07 12.21
N GLU A 176 14.86 1.10 11.91
CA GLU A 176 14.37 2.30 11.24
C GLU A 176 14.22 2.11 9.73
N TYR A 177 13.28 2.85 9.16
CA TYR A 177 13.08 2.98 7.73
C TYR A 177 14.03 4.05 7.17
N ASP A 178 14.84 3.69 6.18
CA ASP A 178 15.86 4.57 5.59
C ASP A 178 15.38 5.35 4.34
N GLY A 179 14.12 5.21 3.98
CA GLY A 179 13.52 5.82 2.79
C GLY A 179 13.27 4.80 1.67
N GLU A 180 13.88 3.64 1.72
CA GLU A 180 13.68 2.54 0.77
C GLU A 180 13.26 1.24 1.48
N ARG A 181 13.98 0.86 2.54
CA ARG A 181 13.78 -0.38 3.30
C ARG A 181 13.90 -0.14 4.80
N VAL A 182 13.39 -1.08 5.56
CA VAL A 182 13.61 -1.14 7.00
C VAL A 182 14.90 -1.92 7.26
N ARG A 183 15.79 -1.34 8.07
CA ARG A 183 16.95 -2.06 8.56
C ARG A 183 16.52 -3.10 9.59
N ALA A 184 16.99 -4.32 9.48
CA ALA A 184 16.65 -5.37 10.41
C ALA A 184 17.90 -6.07 10.93
N ALA A 185 17.81 -6.60 12.14
CA ALA A 185 18.88 -7.36 12.79
C ALA A 185 18.37 -8.76 13.13
N LEU A 186 19.20 -9.77 12.96
CA LEU A 186 18.88 -11.14 13.43
C LEU A 186 18.67 -11.13 14.95
N CYS A 187 17.67 -11.88 15.41
CA CYS A 187 17.38 -12.12 16.83
C CYS A 187 18.20 -13.29 17.36
#